data_1561e0e024d6ff1172b43fc5294f90e1
#
_entry.id   1561e0e024d6ff1172b43fc5294f90e1
#
_cell.length_a   1.000
_cell.length_b   1.000
_cell.length_c   1.000
_cell.angle_alpha   90.00
_cell.angle_beta   90.00
_cell.angle_gamma   90.00
#
_symmetry.space_group_name_H-M   'P 1'
#
loop_
_entity.id
_entity.type
_entity.pdbx_description
1 polymer ?
#
loop_
_entity_poly.entity_id
_entity_poly.type
_entity_poly.pdbx_seq_one_letter_code
_entity_poly.pdbx_strand_id
1 'polypeptide(L)'
;MHIQPSGSQLIIGGWKETSLVDVLESVSFTLWLSYCNFKCPWCSNSRLARGYEKKVVPIGEIVSHVREARNFVDYFHVTGGEPTLQYRSLVTLYLKIKEETGLKLSLDTNASLPEALQYIFSHVKIDHVAIDVKAPLSDAALYARVAGLQTKIAEKIVERVREGIMLTSQNTEFLELRTLLVPDLLSPSDIETISRELANLDLKVPRIAYVVQQFIPYEGVPDEYRNKKKTPRELVKQTAERVAKVFPDNVEIWYRTNEDGNVRIR
;
A
#
# COMPACT_ATOMS: atom_id res chain seq x y z
N MET A 1 -8.55 -14.54 8.85
CA MET A 1 -8.46 -14.28 10.30
C MET A 1 -8.84 -12.81 10.48
N HIS A 2 -10.03 -12.51 11.02
CA HIS A 2 -10.42 -11.13 11.31
C HIS A 2 -9.91 -10.79 12.70
N ILE A 3 -8.93 -9.88 12.78
CA ILE A 3 -8.44 -9.34 14.04
C ILE A 3 -9.26 -8.08 14.31
N GLN A 4 -10.31 -8.22 15.12
CA GLN A 4 -11.17 -7.09 15.46
C GLN A 4 -10.97 -6.74 16.94
N PRO A 5 -10.20 -5.68 17.25
CA PRO A 5 -10.28 -5.05 18.56
C PRO A 5 -11.70 -4.50 18.76
N SER A 6 -12.08 -4.24 20.02
CA SER A 6 -13.34 -3.53 20.30
C SER A 6 -13.36 -2.23 19.45
N GLY A 7 -14.51 -1.85 18.88
CA GLY A 7 -14.61 -0.76 17.89
C GLY A 7 -14.07 0.63 18.31
N SER A 8 -13.52 0.74 19.53
CA SER A 8 -12.89 1.95 20.09
C SER A 8 -11.36 1.88 20.18
N GLN A 9 -10.72 0.80 19.71
CA GLN A 9 -9.28 0.57 19.80
C GLN A 9 -8.74 0.04 18.46
N LEU A 10 -7.42 0.20 18.27
CA LEU A 10 -6.64 -0.36 17.16
C LEU A 10 -5.38 -1.05 17.68
N ILE A 11 -4.92 -2.06 16.94
CA ILE A 11 -3.64 -2.73 17.18
C ILE A 11 -2.62 -2.14 16.21
N ILE A 12 -1.68 -1.36 16.72
CA ILE A 12 -0.75 -0.57 15.92
C ILE A 12 0.71 -0.92 16.25
N GLY A 13 1.62 -0.62 15.33
CA GLY A 13 3.05 -0.59 15.59
C GLY A 13 3.51 0.77 16.11
N GLY A 14 2.97 1.84 15.56
CA GLY A 14 3.32 3.21 15.92
C GLY A 14 2.79 4.20 14.89
N TRP A 15 3.22 5.45 15.04
CA TRP A 15 2.95 6.52 14.07
C TRP A 15 4.17 7.42 13.90
N LYS A 16 4.15 8.19 12.83
CA LYS A 16 5.07 9.29 12.54
C LYS A 16 4.25 10.53 12.22
N GLU A 17 4.49 11.60 12.93
CA GLU A 17 3.68 12.82 12.84
C GLU A 17 3.85 13.55 11.50
N THR A 18 4.99 13.35 10.82
CA THR A 18 5.26 13.97 9.52
C THR A 18 6.06 13.05 8.63
N SER A 19 5.52 12.69 7.48
CA SER A 19 6.17 11.89 6.44
C SER A 19 6.00 12.53 5.06
N LEU A 20 7.07 12.51 4.26
CA LEU A 20 7.13 13.08 2.90
C LEU A 20 7.16 12.02 1.80
N VAL A 21 6.99 10.74 2.16
CA VAL A 21 7.23 9.62 1.24
C VAL A 21 6.01 8.71 1.01
N ASP A 22 4.98 8.80 1.85
CA ASP A 22 3.88 7.84 1.83
C ASP A 22 2.80 8.20 0.80
N VAL A 23 2.52 9.49 0.62
CA VAL A 23 1.57 10.01 -0.39
C VAL A 23 2.33 10.90 -1.37
N LEU A 24 2.19 10.65 -2.67
CA LEU A 24 2.88 11.43 -3.69
C LEU A 24 2.56 12.93 -3.56
N GLU A 25 3.61 13.77 -3.61
CA GLU A 25 3.54 15.23 -3.58
C GLU A 25 2.83 15.84 -2.34
N SER A 26 2.75 15.07 -1.24
CA SER A 26 2.01 15.52 -0.06
C SER A 26 2.72 15.14 1.23
N VAL A 27 2.38 15.83 2.30
CA VAL A 27 2.85 15.52 3.66
C VAL A 27 1.77 14.74 4.39
N SER A 28 2.14 13.67 5.08
CA SER A 28 1.18 12.84 5.83
C SER A 28 1.57 12.65 7.29
N PHE A 29 0.56 12.57 8.16
CA PHE A 29 0.67 11.85 9.42
C PHE A 29 0.46 10.37 9.11
N THR A 30 1.43 9.52 9.43
CA THR A 30 1.40 8.10 9.04
C THR A 30 1.24 7.20 10.24
N LEU A 31 0.22 6.33 10.23
CA LEU A 31 -0.08 5.32 11.23
C LEU A 31 0.17 3.93 10.68
N TRP A 32 0.95 3.10 11.40
CA TRP A 32 1.20 1.70 11.05
C TRP A 32 0.33 0.76 11.86
N LEU A 33 -0.60 0.03 11.19
CA LEU A 33 -1.38 -1.03 11.82
C LEU A 33 -0.61 -2.35 11.80
N SER A 34 -0.72 -3.10 12.90
CA SER A 34 -0.07 -4.41 13.04
C SER A 34 -0.89 -5.51 12.40
N TYR A 35 -0.20 -6.61 12.03
CA TYR A 35 -0.67 -7.80 11.34
C TYR A 35 -0.90 -7.63 9.85
N CYS A 36 -0.63 -8.71 9.10
CA CYS A 36 -0.88 -8.83 7.67
C CYS A 36 -1.34 -10.26 7.34
N ASN A 37 -2.19 -10.38 6.36
CA ASN A 37 -2.59 -11.66 5.81
C ASN A 37 -1.59 -12.23 4.79
N PHE A 38 -0.61 -11.42 4.33
CA PHE A 38 0.52 -11.85 3.51
C PHE A 38 1.78 -12.05 4.36
N LYS A 39 2.74 -12.84 3.82
CA LYS A 39 4.01 -13.14 4.47
C LYS A 39 5.18 -12.92 3.49
N CYS A 40 5.15 -11.79 2.77
CA CYS A 40 6.18 -11.47 1.77
C CYS A 40 7.60 -11.67 2.34
N PRO A 41 8.48 -12.44 1.69
CA PRO A 41 9.81 -12.73 2.21
C PRO A 41 10.74 -11.52 2.22
N TRP A 42 10.38 -10.47 1.52
CA TRP A 42 11.09 -9.20 1.38
C TRP A 42 10.46 -8.03 2.17
N CYS A 43 9.47 -8.29 3.01
CA CYS A 43 8.69 -7.27 3.71
C CYS A 43 9.57 -6.47 4.69
N SER A 44 9.69 -5.15 4.50
CA SER A 44 10.40 -4.24 5.43
C SER A 44 9.75 -4.16 6.81
N ASN A 45 8.44 -4.37 6.88
CA ASN A 45 7.65 -4.35 8.11
C ASN A 45 7.32 -5.77 8.62
N SER A 46 8.20 -6.77 8.39
CA SER A 46 7.87 -8.17 8.66
C SER A 46 7.54 -8.45 10.13
N ARG A 47 8.21 -7.79 11.08
CA ARG A 47 7.95 -7.93 12.52
C ARG A 47 6.57 -7.40 12.88
N LEU A 48 6.20 -6.23 12.34
CA LEU A 48 4.88 -5.62 12.45
C LEU A 48 3.81 -6.52 11.81
N ALA A 49 4.04 -6.96 10.57
CA ALA A 49 3.12 -7.81 9.82
C ALA A 49 2.85 -9.16 10.51
N ARG A 50 3.81 -9.68 11.26
CA ARG A 50 3.67 -10.91 12.05
C ARG A 50 3.15 -10.67 13.47
N GLY A 51 2.92 -9.42 13.88
CA GLY A 51 2.42 -9.03 15.19
C GLY A 51 3.44 -9.15 16.32
N TYR A 52 4.75 -9.17 16.02
CA TYR A 52 5.80 -9.07 17.03
C TYR A 52 5.94 -7.63 17.57
N GLU A 53 5.67 -6.66 16.71
CA GLU A 53 5.61 -5.24 17.06
C GLU A 53 4.14 -4.82 17.07
N LYS A 54 3.58 -4.65 18.27
CA LYS A 54 2.17 -4.29 18.45
C LYS A 54 1.89 -3.66 19.80
N LYS A 55 0.99 -2.71 19.79
CA LYS A 55 0.33 -2.16 20.97
C LYS A 55 -1.15 -1.93 20.70
N VAL A 56 -1.99 -2.09 21.69
CA VAL A 56 -3.41 -1.74 21.62
C VAL A 56 -3.56 -0.29 22.06
N VAL A 57 -4.12 0.55 21.21
CA VAL A 57 -4.23 2.00 21.46
C VAL A 57 -5.68 2.44 21.27
N PRO A 58 -6.24 3.24 22.22
CA PRO A 58 -7.54 3.86 22.05
C PRO A 58 -7.54 4.81 20.85
N ILE A 59 -8.63 4.81 20.09
CA ILE A 59 -8.79 5.70 18.93
C ILE A 59 -8.66 7.18 19.33
N GLY A 60 -9.19 7.57 20.49
CA GLY A 60 -9.09 8.95 20.98
C GLY A 60 -7.66 9.44 21.20
N GLU A 61 -6.74 8.54 21.60
CA GLU A 61 -5.31 8.88 21.73
C GLU A 61 -4.70 9.20 20.36
N ILE A 62 -4.97 8.36 19.34
CA ILE A 62 -4.49 8.59 17.98
C ILE A 62 -5.03 9.91 17.43
N VAL A 63 -6.33 10.16 17.61
CA VAL A 63 -6.99 11.41 17.16
C VAL A 63 -6.35 12.64 17.80
N SER A 64 -5.99 12.57 19.09
CA SER A 64 -5.32 13.69 19.78
C SER A 64 -3.99 14.05 19.12
N HIS A 65 -3.15 13.06 18.83
CA HIS A 65 -1.86 13.29 18.16
C HIS A 65 -2.02 13.86 16.73
N VAL A 66 -3.00 13.32 15.97
CA VAL A 66 -3.27 13.83 14.61
C VAL A 66 -3.77 15.26 14.65
N ARG A 67 -4.60 15.62 15.64
CA ARG A 67 -5.08 17.00 15.83
C ARG A 67 -3.95 17.98 16.12
N GLU A 68 -2.92 17.58 16.85
CA GLU A 68 -1.73 18.41 17.10
C GLU A 68 -0.91 18.64 15.81
N ALA A 69 -0.81 17.62 14.96
CA ALA A 69 -0.06 17.67 13.70
C ALA A 69 -0.84 18.29 12.52
N ARG A 70 -2.15 18.51 12.63
CA ARG A 70 -3.06 18.83 11.49
C ARG A 70 -2.66 20.01 10.63
N ASN A 71 -1.97 21.00 11.19
CA ASN A 71 -1.56 22.21 10.47
C ASN A 71 -0.28 22.02 9.64
N PHE A 72 0.38 20.85 9.77
CA PHE A 72 1.66 20.54 9.13
C PHE A 72 1.55 19.39 8.12
N VAL A 73 0.37 18.79 7.97
CA VAL A 73 0.14 17.65 7.10
C VAL A 73 -1.11 17.83 6.25
N ASP A 74 -1.11 17.26 5.06
CA ASP A 74 -2.25 17.26 4.12
C ASP A 74 -3.15 16.04 4.32
N TYR A 75 -2.53 14.91 4.70
CA TYR A 75 -3.20 13.61 4.80
C TYR A 75 -2.99 12.97 6.18
N PHE A 76 -4.04 12.31 6.63
CA PHE A 76 -3.93 11.21 7.59
C PHE A 76 -3.83 9.90 6.81
N HIS A 77 -2.67 9.27 6.86
CA HIS A 77 -2.32 8.07 6.11
C HIS A 77 -2.23 6.85 7.00
N VAL A 78 -2.87 5.74 6.60
CA VAL A 78 -2.81 4.48 7.33
C VAL A 78 -2.20 3.40 6.46
N THR A 79 -1.15 2.78 6.99
CA THR A 79 -0.37 1.72 6.37
C THR A 79 -0.02 0.63 7.40
N GLY A 80 1.06 -0.11 7.21
CA GLY A 80 1.61 -1.05 8.20
C GLY A 80 1.75 -2.47 7.68
N GLY A 81 1.03 -3.41 8.28
CA GLY A 81 0.83 -4.75 7.74
C GLY A 81 -0.25 -4.73 6.65
N GLU A 82 -1.48 -5.09 7.01
CA GLU A 82 -2.66 -4.92 6.16
C GLU A 82 -3.78 -4.25 6.95
N PRO A 83 -4.02 -2.94 6.74
CA PRO A 83 -5.00 -2.17 7.51
C PRO A 83 -6.43 -2.70 7.41
N THR A 84 -6.80 -3.29 6.28
CA THR A 84 -8.15 -3.83 6.06
C THR A 84 -8.48 -5.03 6.97
N LEU A 85 -7.51 -5.63 7.65
CA LEU A 85 -7.78 -6.61 8.70
C LEU A 85 -8.52 -6.02 9.90
N GLN A 86 -8.38 -4.71 10.15
CA GLN A 86 -9.00 -3.99 11.25
C GLN A 86 -10.06 -2.99 10.76
N TYR A 87 -10.69 -3.27 9.61
CA TYR A 87 -11.51 -2.32 8.85
C TYR A 87 -12.63 -1.62 9.66
N ARG A 88 -13.28 -2.29 10.63
CA ARG A 88 -14.35 -1.69 11.43
C ARG A 88 -13.84 -0.59 12.35
N SER A 89 -12.76 -0.86 13.09
CA SER A 89 -12.12 0.13 13.95
C SER A 89 -11.44 1.23 13.12
N LEU A 90 -10.90 0.88 11.94
CA LEU A 90 -10.32 1.84 11.02
C LEU A 90 -11.36 2.84 10.50
N VAL A 91 -12.57 2.42 10.16
CA VAL A 91 -13.68 3.32 9.78
C VAL A 91 -14.01 4.27 10.94
N THR A 92 -14.10 3.77 12.17
CA THR A 92 -14.34 4.61 13.35
C THR A 92 -13.24 5.68 13.51
N LEU A 93 -11.97 5.29 13.31
CA LEU A 93 -10.85 6.23 13.35
C LEU A 93 -10.97 7.28 12.24
N TYR A 94 -11.15 6.86 10.99
CA TYR A 94 -11.26 7.78 9.85
C TYR A 94 -12.38 8.81 10.01
N LEU A 95 -13.55 8.39 10.47
CA LEU A 95 -14.67 9.29 10.72
C LEU A 95 -14.32 10.35 11.76
N LYS A 96 -13.68 9.96 12.88
CA LYS A 96 -13.25 10.91 13.91
C LYS A 96 -12.14 11.86 13.42
N ILE A 97 -11.16 11.35 12.68
CA ILE A 97 -10.12 12.19 12.08
C ILE A 97 -10.75 13.22 11.14
N LYS A 98 -11.67 12.80 10.27
CA LYS A 98 -12.34 13.70 9.33
C LYS A 98 -13.14 14.79 10.06
N GLU A 99 -13.87 14.40 11.09
CA GLU A 99 -14.68 15.32 11.90
C GLU A 99 -13.79 16.34 12.66
N GLU A 100 -12.72 15.88 13.33
CA GLU A 100 -11.94 16.74 14.23
C GLU A 100 -10.83 17.53 13.55
N THR A 101 -10.36 17.10 12.36
CA THR A 101 -9.20 17.71 11.70
C THR A 101 -9.48 18.23 10.29
N GLY A 102 -10.46 17.66 9.58
CA GLY A 102 -10.73 17.96 8.18
C GLY A 102 -9.69 17.42 7.19
N LEU A 103 -8.65 16.73 7.64
CA LEU A 103 -7.59 16.19 6.80
C LEU A 103 -8.13 15.27 5.70
N LYS A 104 -7.42 15.18 4.59
CA LYS A 104 -7.63 14.13 3.59
C LYS A 104 -7.23 12.78 4.17
N LEU A 105 -7.95 11.72 3.75
CA LEU A 105 -7.73 10.37 4.22
C LEU A 105 -6.99 9.53 3.19
N SER A 106 -6.02 8.75 3.64
CA SER A 106 -5.21 7.89 2.79
C SER A 106 -5.08 6.49 3.37
N LEU A 107 -5.06 5.48 2.50
CA LEU A 107 -4.98 4.06 2.86
C LEU A 107 -4.00 3.32 1.96
N ASP A 108 -3.06 2.59 2.57
CA ASP A 108 -2.29 1.54 1.88
C ASP A 108 -2.97 0.19 2.08
N THR A 109 -3.01 -0.63 1.03
CA THR A 109 -3.55 -1.99 1.11
C THR A 109 -2.94 -2.92 0.06
N ASN A 110 -2.97 -4.22 0.32
CA ASN A 110 -2.67 -5.24 -0.68
C ASN A 110 -3.90 -5.63 -1.52
N ALA A 111 -5.04 -4.99 -1.29
CA ALA A 111 -6.32 -5.14 -1.98
C ALA A 111 -6.93 -6.57 -1.96
N SER A 112 -6.41 -7.50 -1.16
CA SER A 112 -6.88 -8.90 -1.15
C SER A 112 -8.15 -9.14 -0.33
N LEU A 113 -8.72 -8.09 0.28
CA LEU A 113 -9.92 -8.15 1.12
C LEU A 113 -11.00 -7.19 0.59
N PRO A 114 -11.57 -7.44 -0.63
CA PRO A 114 -12.52 -6.52 -1.25
C PRO A 114 -13.76 -6.26 -0.40
N GLU A 115 -14.23 -7.21 0.41
CA GLU A 115 -15.37 -6.99 1.30
C GLU A 115 -15.05 -5.97 2.41
N ALA A 116 -13.81 -5.94 2.89
CA ALA A 116 -13.38 -4.95 3.86
C ALA A 116 -13.24 -3.57 3.22
N LEU A 117 -12.71 -3.49 1.99
CA LEU A 117 -12.68 -2.25 1.19
C LEU A 117 -14.08 -1.74 0.91
N GLN A 118 -15.02 -2.60 0.47
CA GLN A 118 -16.41 -2.23 0.27
C GLN A 118 -17.05 -1.66 1.54
N TYR A 119 -16.78 -2.28 2.69
CA TYR A 119 -17.25 -1.76 3.97
C TYR A 119 -16.66 -0.37 4.27
N ILE A 120 -15.36 -0.17 4.09
CA ILE A 120 -14.70 1.13 4.31
C ILE A 120 -15.35 2.19 3.40
N PHE A 121 -15.41 1.96 2.10
CA PHE A 121 -15.93 2.92 1.13
C PHE A 121 -17.43 3.24 1.30
N SER A 122 -18.20 2.29 1.85
CA SER A 122 -19.63 2.54 2.15
C SER A 122 -19.86 3.44 3.38
N HIS A 123 -18.83 3.67 4.21
CA HIS A 123 -18.95 4.44 5.44
C HIS A 123 -18.15 5.74 5.43
N VAL A 124 -17.03 5.79 4.70
CA VAL A 124 -16.16 6.96 4.68
C VAL A 124 -15.50 7.13 3.31
N LYS A 125 -15.43 8.37 2.85
CA LYS A 125 -14.70 8.71 1.62
C LYS A 125 -13.19 8.71 1.90
N ILE A 126 -12.44 7.89 1.16
CA ILE A 126 -10.98 7.86 1.18
C ILE A 126 -10.47 8.64 -0.03
N ASP A 127 -9.70 9.69 0.22
CA ASP A 127 -9.23 10.60 -0.83
C ASP A 127 -8.09 10.00 -1.66
N HIS A 128 -7.22 9.18 -1.04
CA HIS A 128 -6.10 8.49 -1.68
C HIS A 128 -6.02 7.04 -1.22
N VAL A 129 -5.85 6.12 -2.16
CA VAL A 129 -5.54 4.72 -1.86
C VAL A 129 -4.32 4.28 -2.65
N ALA A 130 -3.35 3.69 -1.98
CA ALA A 130 -2.23 3.06 -2.63
C ALA A 130 -2.33 1.52 -2.52
N ILE A 131 -2.21 0.85 -3.65
CA ILE A 131 -2.29 -0.60 -3.75
C ILE A 131 -0.95 -1.17 -4.21
N ASP A 132 -0.39 -2.05 -3.40
CA ASP A 132 0.81 -2.78 -3.78
C ASP A 132 0.45 -4.00 -4.64
N VAL A 133 0.63 -3.93 -5.93
CA VAL A 133 0.51 -5.07 -6.87
C VAL A 133 1.78 -5.89 -6.81
N LYS A 134 1.70 -7.07 -6.20
CA LYS A 134 2.91 -7.81 -5.79
C LYS A 134 3.60 -8.55 -6.94
N ALA A 135 2.84 -9.02 -7.95
CA ALA A 135 3.34 -9.74 -9.11
C ALA A 135 2.30 -9.68 -10.24
N PRO A 136 2.57 -10.18 -11.45
CA PRO A 136 1.56 -10.30 -12.50
C PRO A 136 0.32 -11.02 -12.03
N LEU A 137 -0.86 -10.49 -12.35
CA LEU A 137 -2.15 -11.07 -11.99
C LEU A 137 -2.49 -12.30 -12.84
N SER A 138 -1.74 -12.56 -13.90
CA SER A 138 -1.83 -13.76 -14.73
C SER A 138 -0.96 -14.91 -14.22
N ASP A 139 0.00 -14.65 -13.31
CA ASP A 139 0.91 -15.67 -12.76
C ASP A 139 0.67 -15.85 -11.26
N ALA A 140 -0.34 -16.65 -10.92
CA ALA A 140 -0.69 -16.95 -9.53
C ALA A 140 0.46 -17.64 -8.76
N ALA A 141 1.31 -18.40 -9.43
CA ALA A 141 2.44 -19.08 -8.79
C ALA A 141 3.53 -18.08 -8.40
N LEU A 142 3.87 -17.15 -9.29
CA LEU A 142 4.78 -16.05 -8.98
C LEU A 142 4.19 -15.15 -7.90
N TYR A 143 2.90 -14.82 -8.00
CA TYR A 143 2.20 -14.02 -6.99
C TYR A 143 2.28 -14.66 -5.60
N ALA A 144 2.07 -15.99 -5.49
CA ALA A 144 2.23 -16.73 -4.24
C ALA A 144 3.63 -16.61 -3.66
N ARG A 145 4.66 -16.76 -4.48
CA ARG A 145 6.07 -16.62 -4.03
C ARG A 145 6.37 -15.21 -3.52
N VAL A 146 5.97 -14.19 -4.28
CA VAL A 146 6.24 -12.78 -3.94
C VAL A 146 5.48 -12.34 -2.70
N ALA A 147 4.22 -12.76 -2.56
CA ALA A 147 3.34 -12.41 -1.43
C ALA A 147 3.49 -13.35 -0.22
N GLY A 148 4.30 -14.41 -0.33
CA GLY A 148 4.50 -15.41 0.74
C GLY A 148 3.22 -16.19 1.06
N LEU A 149 2.48 -16.62 0.04
CA LEU A 149 1.23 -17.35 0.13
C LEU A 149 1.41 -18.84 -0.18
N GLN A 150 0.46 -19.65 0.26
CA GLN A 150 0.35 -21.03 -0.20
C GLN A 150 -0.16 -21.06 -1.63
N THR A 151 0.47 -21.80 -2.52
CA THR A 151 0.11 -21.87 -3.95
C THR A 151 -1.37 -22.26 -4.17
N LYS A 152 -1.91 -23.14 -3.33
CA LYS A 152 -3.31 -23.60 -3.44
C LYS A 152 -4.39 -22.51 -3.31
N ILE A 153 -4.04 -21.35 -2.75
CA ILE A 153 -4.98 -20.22 -2.59
C ILE A 153 -4.65 -19.04 -3.51
N ALA A 154 -3.57 -19.13 -4.27
CA ALA A 154 -3.01 -18.00 -5.01
C ALA A 154 -3.96 -17.48 -6.09
N GLU A 155 -4.57 -18.34 -6.87
CA GLU A 155 -5.56 -17.95 -7.90
C GLU A 155 -6.70 -17.16 -7.29
N LYS A 156 -7.29 -17.65 -6.21
CA LYS A 156 -8.37 -16.96 -5.51
C LYS A 156 -7.92 -15.60 -4.95
N ILE A 157 -6.69 -15.52 -4.46
CA ILE A 157 -6.16 -14.25 -3.93
C ILE A 157 -5.93 -13.25 -5.07
N VAL A 158 -5.40 -13.68 -6.20
CA VAL A 158 -5.21 -12.82 -7.38
C VAL A 158 -6.55 -12.27 -7.89
N GLU A 159 -7.58 -13.09 -7.98
CA GLU A 159 -8.94 -12.65 -8.35
C GLU A 159 -9.46 -11.57 -7.38
N ARG A 160 -9.29 -11.79 -6.07
CA ARG A 160 -9.68 -10.82 -5.04
C ARG A 160 -8.89 -9.51 -5.12
N VAL A 161 -7.59 -9.57 -5.42
CA VAL A 161 -6.76 -8.38 -5.63
C VAL A 161 -7.27 -7.61 -6.85
N ARG A 162 -7.60 -8.28 -7.95
CA ARG A 162 -8.21 -7.66 -9.14
C ARG A 162 -9.52 -6.97 -8.79
N GLU A 163 -10.40 -7.65 -8.06
CA GLU A 163 -11.66 -7.09 -7.57
C GLU A 163 -11.43 -5.86 -6.67
N GLY A 164 -10.47 -5.95 -5.74
CA GLY A 164 -10.10 -4.84 -4.84
C GLY A 164 -9.56 -3.62 -5.60
N ILE A 165 -8.75 -3.81 -6.64
CA ILE A 165 -8.26 -2.73 -7.51
C ILE A 165 -9.44 -2.05 -8.23
N MET A 166 -10.33 -2.84 -8.86
CA MET A 166 -11.50 -2.32 -9.56
C MET A 166 -12.43 -1.55 -8.62
N LEU A 167 -12.73 -2.12 -7.46
CA LEU A 167 -13.56 -1.49 -6.45
C LEU A 167 -12.96 -0.16 -5.96
N THR A 168 -11.65 -0.13 -5.70
CA THR A 168 -10.94 1.07 -5.26
C THR A 168 -10.99 2.16 -6.33
N SER A 169 -10.81 1.82 -7.59
CA SER A 169 -10.82 2.79 -8.69
C SER A 169 -12.17 3.55 -8.82
N GLN A 170 -13.26 2.96 -8.34
CA GLN A 170 -14.60 3.55 -8.37
C GLN A 170 -14.93 4.39 -7.13
N ASN A 171 -14.10 4.31 -6.08
CA ASN A 171 -14.43 4.84 -4.76
C ASN A 171 -13.38 5.79 -4.16
N THR A 172 -12.34 6.16 -4.92
CA THR A 172 -11.31 7.10 -4.49
C THR A 172 -11.07 8.20 -5.51
N GLU A 173 -10.48 9.32 -5.08
CA GLU A 173 -10.11 10.43 -5.98
C GLU A 173 -8.71 10.22 -6.59
N PHE A 174 -7.82 9.54 -5.86
CA PHE A 174 -6.47 9.27 -6.30
C PHE A 174 -6.10 7.81 -6.00
N LEU A 175 -5.81 7.05 -7.05
CA LEU A 175 -5.32 5.66 -6.97
C LEU A 175 -3.84 5.61 -7.32
N GLU A 176 -3.02 5.20 -6.36
CA GLU A 176 -1.61 4.91 -6.56
C GLU A 176 -1.40 3.39 -6.63
N LEU A 177 -1.00 2.87 -7.78
CA LEU A 177 -0.63 1.46 -7.96
C LEU A 177 0.89 1.35 -7.85
N ARG A 178 1.40 0.45 -7.01
CA ARG A 178 2.83 0.32 -6.73
C ARG A 178 3.33 -1.10 -6.98
N THR A 179 4.53 -1.22 -7.51
CA THR A 179 5.23 -2.50 -7.60
C THR A 179 6.68 -2.33 -7.18
N LEU A 180 7.13 -3.18 -6.27
CA LEU A 180 8.51 -3.21 -5.80
C LEU A 180 9.34 -4.14 -6.69
N LEU A 181 10.43 -3.64 -7.26
CA LEU A 181 11.37 -4.45 -8.03
C LEU A 181 12.31 -5.18 -7.07
N VAL A 182 11.97 -6.45 -6.77
CA VAL A 182 12.66 -7.27 -5.76
C VAL A 182 13.66 -8.20 -6.44
N PRO A 183 14.96 -8.14 -6.11
CA PRO A 183 15.98 -9.03 -6.69
C PRO A 183 15.61 -10.50 -6.53
N ASP A 184 15.85 -11.31 -7.56
CA ASP A 184 15.60 -12.75 -7.64
C ASP A 184 14.11 -13.17 -7.52
N LEU A 185 13.18 -12.21 -7.37
CA LEU A 185 11.74 -12.47 -7.36
C LEU A 185 11.02 -11.85 -8.54
N LEU A 186 11.28 -10.57 -8.81
CA LEU A 186 10.65 -9.84 -9.90
C LEU A 186 11.70 -9.22 -10.81
N SER A 187 11.59 -9.51 -12.09
CA SER A 187 12.38 -8.90 -13.15
C SER A 187 11.69 -7.64 -13.72
N PRO A 188 12.41 -6.77 -14.45
CA PRO A 188 11.76 -5.69 -15.20
C PRO A 188 10.67 -6.18 -16.15
N SER A 189 10.81 -7.37 -16.77
CA SER A 189 9.78 -7.95 -17.65
C SER A 189 8.51 -8.34 -16.91
N ASP A 190 8.61 -8.78 -15.65
CA ASP A 190 7.42 -9.04 -14.83
C ASP A 190 6.67 -7.74 -14.53
N ILE A 191 7.40 -6.63 -14.25
CA ILE A 191 6.80 -5.32 -14.03
C ILE A 191 6.14 -4.78 -15.31
N GLU A 192 6.73 -4.99 -16.49
CA GLU A 192 6.08 -4.67 -17.77
C GLU A 192 4.81 -5.50 -17.99
N THR A 193 4.79 -6.77 -17.57
CA THR A 193 3.58 -7.62 -17.63
C THR A 193 2.50 -7.08 -16.70
N ILE A 194 2.83 -6.76 -15.43
CA ILE A 194 1.91 -6.10 -14.49
C ILE A 194 1.33 -4.83 -15.14
N SER A 195 2.18 -4.02 -15.75
CA SER A 195 1.77 -2.76 -16.39
C SER A 195 0.74 -2.97 -17.50
N ARG A 196 0.96 -3.98 -18.38
CA ARG A 196 0.00 -4.32 -19.45
C ARG A 196 -1.32 -4.83 -18.88
N GLU A 197 -1.27 -5.64 -17.83
CA GLU A 197 -2.48 -6.13 -17.17
C GLU A 197 -3.29 -5.00 -16.55
N LEU A 198 -2.62 -4.09 -15.82
CA LEU A 198 -3.27 -2.94 -15.19
C LEU A 198 -3.80 -1.93 -16.23
N ALA A 199 -3.06 -1.69 -17.31
CA ALA A 199 -3.50 -0.81 -18.42
C ALA A 199 -4.75 -1.33 -19.13
N ASN A 200 -5.01 -2.64 -19.08
CA ASN A 200 -6.20 -3.26 -19.65
C ASN A 200 -7.41 -3.28 -18.69
N LEU A 201 -7.24 -2.84 -17.45
CA LEU A 201 -8.37 -2.68 -16.51
C LEU A 201 -9.09 -1.34 -16.80
N ASP A 202 -10.43 -1.37 -16.82
CA ASP A 202 -11.27 -0.16 -16.93
C ASP A 202 -11.29 0.59 -15.59
N LEU A 203 -10.19 1.24 -15.24
CA LEU A 203 -10.03 1.98 -13.98
C LEU A 203 -10.70 3.36 -14.09
N LYS A 204 -11.72 3.60 -13.26
CA LYS A 204 -12.52 4.82 -13.25
C LYS A 204 -12.16 5.70 -12.06
N VAL A 205 -11.05 6.39 -12.13
CA VAL A 205 -10.54 7.25 -11.06
C VAL A 205 -10.07 8.59 -11.64
N PRO A 206 -10.31 9.74 -10.97
CA PRO A 206 -9.91 11.06 -11.46
C PRO A 206 -8.39 11.21 -11.62
N ARG A 207 -7.61 10.66 -10.70
CA ARG A 207 -6.15 10.66 -10.75
C ARG A 207 -5.62 9.25 -10.53
N ILE A 208 -4.72 8.79 -11.39
CA ILE A 208 -4.06 7.49 -11.28
C ILE A 208 -2.55 7.64 -11.50
N ALA A 209 -1.78 7.00 -10.63
CA ALA A 209 -0.33 6.88 -10.76
C ALA A 209 0.12 5.42 -10.66
N TYR A 210 1.16 5.08 -11.41
CA TYR A 210 1.89 3.83 -11.23
C TYR A 210 3.32 4.11 -10.80
N VAL A 211 3.77 3.45 -9.72
CA VAL A 211 5.07 3.70 -9.10
C VAL A 211 5.91 2.43 -9.10
N VAL A 212 7.04 2.46 -9.78
CA VAL A 212 8.08 1.43 -9.68
C VAL A 212 8.97 1.74 -8.49
N GLN A 213 9.06 0.83 -7.52
CA GLN A 213 9.77 1.06 -6.27
C GLN A 213 11.06 0.24 -6.18
N GLN A 214 12.07 0.83 -5.56
CA GLN A 214 13.35 0.19 -5.24
C GLN A 214 13.20 -0.73 -4.04
N PHE A 215 13.64 -1.98 -4.14
CA PHE A 215 13.86 -2.82 -2.95
C PHE A 215 15.09 -2.34 -2.19
N ILE A 216 14.91 -2.16 -0.88
CA ILE A 216 15.97 -1.78 0.07
C ILE A 216 15.94 -2.79 1.22
N PRO A 217 17.07 -3.44 1.55
CA PRO A 217 17.16 -4.42 2.61
C PRO A 217 17.23 -3.77 3.99
N TYR A 218 16.12 -3.12 4.41
CA TYR A 218 16.01 -2.54 5.75
C TYR A 218 16.12 -3.60 6.85
N GLU A 219 16.40 -3.18 8.07
CA GLU A 219 16.53 -4.05 9.25
C GLU A 219 15.30 -4.97 9.48
N GLY A 220 14.09 -4.49 9.18
CA GLY A 220 12.86 -5.24 9.31
C GLY A 220 12.64 -6.33 8.25
N VAL A 221 13.45 -6.37 7.18
CA VAL A 221 13.36 -7.39 6.13
C VAL A 221 13.84 -8.73 6.69
N PRO A 222 13.17 -9.87 6.43
CA PRO A 222 13.63 -11.21 6.82
C PRO A 222 15.02 -11.52 6.26
N ASP A 223 15.79 -12.34 6.98
CA ASP A 223 17.22 -12.63 6.71
C ASP A 223 17.50 -13.08 5.27
N GLU A 224 16.61 -13.85 4.67
CA GLU A 224 16.70 -14.30 3.29
C GLU A 224 16.90 -13.14 2.29
N TYR A 225 16.20 -12.03 2.49
CA TYR A 225 16.26 -10.85 1.63
C TYR A 225 17.07 -9.70 2.23
N ARG A 226 17.24 -9.65 3.54
CA ARG A 226 18.08 -8.63 4.21
C ARG A 226 19.55 -8.68 3.75
N ASN A 227 20.05 -9.86 3.41
CA ASN A 227 21.42 -10.07 2.91
C ASN A 227 21.55 -9.83 1.39
N LYS A 228 20.45 -9.54 0.68
CA LYS A 228 20.47 -9.19 -0.74
C LYS A 228 20.94 -7.75 -0.93
N LYS A 229 21.50 -7.46 -2.09
CA LYS A 229 21.78 -6.07 -2.48
C LYS A 229 20.48 -5.35 -2.78
N LYS A 230 20.42 -4.05 -2.46
CA LYS A 230 19.32 -3.20 -2.92
C LYS A 230 19.24 -3.22 -4.45
N THR A 231 18.05 -3.05 -5.00
CA THR A 231 17.87 -2.92 -6.45
C THR A 231 18.64 -1.70 -6.95
N PRO A 232 19.47 -1.81 -8.02
CA PRO A 232 20.16 -0.65 -8.56
C PRO A 232 19.18 0.46 -8.95
N ARG A 233 19.46 1.69 -8.52
CA ARG A 233 18.65 2.89 -8.84
C ARG A 233 18.36 3.00 -10.34
N GLU A 234 19.38 2.85 -11.15
CA GLU A 234 19.25 2.96 -12.62
C GLU A 234 18.31 1.90 -13.22
N LEU A 235 18.30 0.69 -12.66
CA LEU A 235 17.39 -0.37 -13.09
C LEU A 235 15.93 -0.02 -12.79
N VAL A 236 15.67 0.60 -11.62
CA VAL A 236 14.31 1.06 -11.24
C VAL A 236 13.84 2.14 -12.20
N LYS A 237 14.69 3.15 -12.49
CA LYS A 237 14.41 4.24 -13.43
C LYS A 237 14.13 3.71 -14.81
N GLN A 238 15.02 2.89 -15.39
CA GLN A 238 14.84 2.30 -16.72
C GLN A 238 13.58 1.44 -16.83
N THR A 239 13.23 0.74 -15.74
CA THR A 239 11.98 -0.04 -15.69
C THR A 239 10.77 0.90 -15.74
N ALA A 240 10.77 2.01 -14.99
CA ALA A 240 9.70 3.00 -15.03
C ALA A 240 9.59 3.68 -16.43
N GLU A 241 10.71 3.95 -17.09
CA GLU A 241 10.73 4.49 -18.48
C GLU A 241 10.13 3.51 -19.51
N ARG A 242 10.33 2.19 -19.32
CA ARG A 242 9.68 1.16 -20.16
C ARG A 242 8.19 1.09 -19.89
N VAL A 243 7.80 1.10 -18.62
CA VAL A 243 6.40 1.09 -18.17
C VAL A 243 5.63 2.30 -18.70
N ALA A 244 6.26 3.47 -18.79
CA ALA A 244 5.66 4.68 -19.35
C ALA A 244 5.20 4.52 -20.80
N LYS A 245 5.78 3.59 -21.56
CA LYS A 245 5.38 3.27 -22.94
C LYS A 245 4.19 2.31 -23.02
N VAL A 246 3.81 1.69 -21.90
CA VAL A 246 2.74 0.69 -21.83
C VAL A 246 1.42 1.31 -21.39
N PHE A 247 1.45 2.16 -20.37
CA PHE A 247 0.25 2.82 -19.86
C PHE A 247 -0.26 3.92 -20.80
N PRO A 248 -1.59 4.17 -20.82
CA PRO A 248 -2.18 5.33 -21.51
C PRO A 248 -1.72 6.66 -20.89
N ASP A 249 -1.85 7.77 -21.63
CA ASP A 249 -1.29 9.07 -21.25
C ASP A 249 -1.90 9.70 -19.99
N ASN A 250 -3.08 9.26 -19.60
CA ASN A 250 -3.74 9.73 -18.37
C ASN A 250 -3.23 9.07 -17.08
N VAL A 251 -2.29 8.11 -17.17
CA VAL A 251 -1.64 7.47 -16.01
C VAL A 251 -0.31 8.13 -15.75
N GLU A 252 -0.13 8.72 -14.57
CA GLU A 252 1.16 9.25 -14.14
C GLU A 252 2.14 8.10 -13.87
N ILE A 253 3.37 8.21 -14.36
CA ILE A 253 4.41 7.20 -14.14
C ILE A 253 5.50 7.77 -13.28
N TRP A 254 5.78 7.08 -12.19
CA TRP A 254 6.77 7.47 -11.19
C TRP A 254 7.75 6.34 -10.91
N TYR A 255 8.93 6.69 -10.45
CA TYR A 255 9.79 5.76 -9.72
C TYR A 255 10.14 6.31 -8.33
N ARG A 256 10.42 5.39 -7.41
CA ARG A 256 10.81 5.73 -6.03
C ARG A 256 12.08 5.00 -5.68
N THR A 257 13.14 5.75 -5.34
CA THR A 257 14.42 5.22 -4.87
C THR A 257 14.87 5.92 -3.60
N ASN A 258 15.80 5.31 -2.88
CA ASN A 258 16.36 5.93 -1.68
C ASN A 258 17.22 7.16 -2.01
N GLU A 259 17.80 7.18 -3.22
CA GLU A 259 18.68 8.23 -3.68
C GLU A 259 17.93 9.45 -4.21
N ASP A 260 16.83 9.23 -4.93
CA ASP A 260 16.11 10.30 -5.64
C ASP A 260 14.78 10.69 -4.98
N GLY A 261 14.28 9.85 -4.04
CA GLY A 261 12.91 9.98 -3.56
C GLY A 261 11.87 9.60 -4.63
N ASN A 262 10.75 10.32 -4.66
CA ASN A 262 9.70 10.17 -5.67
C ASN A 262 10.02 11.04 -6.89
N VAL A 263 10.15 10.44 -8.06
CA VAL A 263 10.45 11.15 -9.32
C VAL A 263 9.42 10.78 -10.38
N ARG A 264 8.79 11.78 -10.97
CA ARG A 264 7.84 11.61 -12.08
C ARG A 264 8.59 11.46 -13.40
N ILE A 265 8.19 10.46 -14.18
CA ILE A 265 8.67 10.23 -15.56
C ILE A 265 7.70 10.87 -16.56
N ARG A 266 6.41 10.72 -16.32
CA ARG A 266 5.35 11.24 -17.15
C ARG A 266 4.17 11.69 -16.32
#